data_f8ec161adfa95a8ee53127efc5ae8e1f
#
_entry.id   f8ec161adfa95a8ee53127efc5ae8e1f
#
_cell.length_a   1.000
_cell.length_b   1.000
_cell.length_c   1.000
_cell.angle_alpha   90.00
_cell.angle_beta   90.00
_cell.angle_gamma   90.00
#
_symmetry.space_group_name_H-M   'P 1'
#
loop_
_entity.id
_entity.type
_entity.pdbx_description
1 polymer ?
#
loop_
_entity_poly.entity_id
_entity_poly.type
_entity_poly.pdbx_seq_one_letter_code
_entity_poly.pdbx_strand_id
1 'polypeptide(L)'
;MKFQVLLCALAFSVTACAQTTSGTHAASQGEFAPTQVPPLPAKLEFAGEAVPLGNYDTRESLTREMLTTLYMHSRTMQTLLAWKRYFAIIEPILKKYGVPDDFKYLCMAESGLNPEARSGAGAAGLWQLMPAYAKSAGLLVGGEVDERYHVEKSTEAACRYLVDAKRRLGSWTLAAASFNAGVAGVSRRLEKQGVTSYYDLFLPSETMRYVFRVLSFKLLVGDPGAYGYRIGTEDYYKPLPEYKEVTVDSPTIDWTAFARGHGTNYKLMRELNPWIRDYDHNNKAGRSYVVKIPADDSRK
;
A
#
# COMPACT_ATOMS: atom_id res chain seq x y z
N MET A 1 83.20 -33.92 38.72
CA MET A 1 82.52 -32.62 38.54
C MET A 1 81.05 -32.91 38.29
N LYS A 2 80.24 -32.66 39.27
CA LYS A 2 78.75 -32.89 39.17
C LYS A 2 78.07 -31.54 39.02
N PHE A 3 77.41 -31.30 37.90
CA PHE A 3 76.53 -30.13 37.74
C PHE A 3 75.16 -30.49 38.27
N GLN A 4 74.71 -29.75 39.22
CA GLN A 4 73.36 -29.76 39.73
C GLN A 4 72.53 -28.72 39.02
N VAL A 5 71.54 -29.17 38.30
CA VAL A 5 70.54 -28.28 37.66
C VAL A 5 69.43 -28.00 38.66
N LEU A 6 69.30 -26.75 38.99
CA LEU A 6 68.25 -26.24 39.92
C LEU A 6 66.96 -25.97 39.03
N LEU A 7 65.88 -26.70 39.29
CA LEU A 7 64.61 -26.51 38.66
C LEU A 7 63.76 -25.58 39.50
N CYS A 8 63.60 -24.33 39.08
CA CYS A 8 62.63 -23.41 39.69
C CYS A 8 61.25 -23.67 39.11
N ALA A 9 60.34 -24.23 39.87
CA ALA A 9 58.93 -24.33 39.54
C ALA A 9 58.22 -23.03 39.87
N LEU A 10 57.85 -22.26 38.86
CA LEU A 10 56.90 -21.12 39.00
C LEU A 10 55.44 -21.67 38.97
N ALA A 11 54.82 -21.62 40.12
CA ALA A 11 53.38 -21.87 40.24
C ALA A 11 52.59 -20.63 39.76
N PHE A 12 51.99 -20.69 38.60
CA PHE A 12 51.01 -19.70 38.17
C PHE A 12 49.64 -20.05 38.73
N SER A 13 49.20 -19.30 39.72
CA SER A 13 47.85 -19.36 40.26
C SER A 13 46.90 -18.63 39.25
N VAL A 14 46.18 -19.38 38.43
CA VAL A 14 45.11 -18.85 37.62
C VAL A 14 43.86 -18.70 38.48
N THR A 15 43.62 -17.51 38.96
CA THR A 15 42.34 -17.18 39.62
C THR A 15 41.28 -17.01 38.50
N ALA A 16 40.52 -18.04 38.25
CA ALA A 16 39.35 -17.96 37.34
C ALA A 16 38.26 -17.09 38.00
N CYS A 17 38.19 -15.82 37.61
CA CYS A 17 37.06 -14.97 37.97
C CYS A 17 35.89 -15.36 37.03
N ALA A 18 35.04 -16.26 37.50
CA ALA A 18 33.78 -16.56 36.82
C ALA A 18 32.85 -15.36 37.01
N GLN A 19 32.87 -14.43 36.06
CA GLN A 19 31.80 -13.46 35.92
C GLN A 19 30.60 -14.16 35.26
N THR A 20 29.70 -14.66 36.10
CA THR A 20 28.34 -14.99 35.68
C THR A 20 27.60 -13.70 35.39
N THR A 21 27.75 -13.20 34.19
CA THR A 21 26.80 -12.23 33.64
C THR A 21 25.53 -13.00 33.28
N SER A 22 24.67 -13.23 34.25
CA SER A 22 23.26 -13.50 34.03
C SER A 22 22.62 -12.19 33.53
N GLY A 23 22.93 -11.83 32.29
CA GLY A 23 22.14 -10.85 31.52
C GLY A 23 20.81 -11.50 31.21
N THR A 24 19.87 -11.41 32.13
CA THR A 24 18.45 -11.50 31.77
C THR A 24 18.19 -10.35 30.82
N HIS A 25 18.29 -10.62 29.51
CA HIS A 25 17.58 -9.82 28.54
C HIS A 25 16.10 -9.98 28.87
N ALA A 26 15.59 -9.09 29.71
CA ALA A 26 14.18 -8.82 29.75
C ALA A 26 13.83 -8.38 28.31
N ALA A 27 13.27 -9.29 27.53
CA ALA A 27 12.67 -8.93 26.25
C ALA A 27 11.64 -7.87 26.57
N SER A 28 11.88 -6.63 26.15
CA SER A 28 10.90 -5.57 26.24
C SER A 28 9.67 -6.09 25.50
N GLN A 29 8.57 -6.29 26.24
CA GLN A 29 7.30 -6.71 25.65
C GLN A 29 6.96 -5.70 24.56
N GLY A 30 7.04 -6.12 23.28
CA GLY A 30 6.59 -5.34 22.14
C GLY A 30 7.58 -5.07 21.02
N GLU A 31 8.84 -5.49 21.10
CA GLU A 31 9.78 -5.24 20.01
C GLU A 31 9.83 -6.42 19.03
N PHE A 32 9.25 -6.25 17.83
CA PHE A 32 9.35 -7.23 16.75
C PHE A 32 10.80 -7.28 16.22
N ALA A 33 11.45 -8.44 16.34
CA ALA A 33 12.73 -8.68 15.70
C ALA A 33 12.49 -9.30 14.30
N PRO A 34 13.26 -8.91 13.26
CA PRO A 34 13.06 -9.39 11.89
C PRO A 34 13.11 -10.91 11.71
N THR A 35 13.67 -11.64 12.69
CA THR A 35 13.78 -13.11 12.68
C THR A 35 12.65 -13.82 13.42
N GLN A 36 11.66 -13.09 13.91
CA GLN A 36 10.53 -13.64 14.65
C GLN A 36 9.29 -13.77 13.78
N VAL A 37 8.42 -14.71 14.13
CA VAL A 37 7.09 -14.80 13.54
C VAL A 37 6.28 -13.57 13.97
N PRO A 38 5.69 -12.82 13.03
CA PRO A 38 4.93 -11.61 13.37
C PRO A 38 3.75 -11.95 14.30
N PRO A 39 3.50 -11.13 15.33
CA PRO A 39 2.34 -11.33 16.19
C PRO A 39 1.05 -11.10 15.38
N LEU A 40 0.05 -11.94 15.60
CA LEU A 40 -1.28 -11.75 15.04
C LEU A 40 -2.25 -11.41 16.19
N PRO A 41 -3.22 -10.50 15.97
CA PRO A 41 -4.23 -10.17 16.97
C PRO A 41 -5.14 -11.38 17.26
N ALA A 42 -5.77 -11.40 18.42
CA ALA A 42 -6.76 -12.43 18.75
C ALA A 42 -8.04 -12.32 17.90
N LYS A 43 -8.38 -11.11 17.47
CA LYS A 43 -9.52 -10.79 16.59
C LYS A 43 -9.08 -9.83 15.51
N LEU A 44 -9.59 -10.03 14.32
CA LEU A 44 -9.36 -9.17 13.17
C LEU A 44 -10.65 -9.08 12.35
N GLU A 45 -10.90 -7.91 11.79
CA GLU A 45 -12.02 -7.66 10.90
C GLU A 45 -11.51 -6.96 9.63
N PHE A 46 -12.22 -7.18 8.53
CA PHE A 46 -12.07 -6.44 7.29
C PHE A 46 -13.44 -5.89 6.87
N ALA A 47 -13.55 -4.59 6.77
CA ALA A 47 -14.80 -3.91 6.38
C ALA A 47 -16.01 -4.31 7.23
N GLY A 48 -15.83 -4.53 8.55
CA GLY A 48 -16.84 -5.00 9.48
C GLY A 48 -17.16 -6.49 9.38
N GLU A 49 -16.45 -7.25 8.55
CA GLU A 49 -16.59 -8.69 8.41
C GLU A 49 -15.46 -9.41 9.18
N ALA A 50 -15.81 -10.41 10.01
CA ALA A 50 -14.83 -11.11 10.83
C ALA A 50 -13.86 -11.94 9.97
N VAL A 51 -12.56 -11.87 10.31
CA VAL A 51 -11.54 -12.75 9.77
C VAL A 51 -11.43 -13.99 10.67
N PRO A 52 -11.68 -15.21 10.18
CA PRO A 52 -11.73 -16.42 11.03
C PRO A 52 -10.32 -16.91 11.40
N LEU A 53 -9.61 -16.17 12.26
CA LEU A 53 -8.24 -16.50 12.71
C LEU A 53 -8.15 -17.78 13.54
N GLY A 54 -9.29 -18.38 13.92
CA GLY A 54 -9.35 -19.72 14.52
C GLY A 54 -9.09 -20.83 13.52
N ASN A 55 -9.29 -20.59 12.21
CA ASN A 55 -8.97 -21.54 11.17
C ASN A 55 -7.46 -21.55 10.92
N TYR A 56 -6.85 -22.74 10.89
CA TYR A 56 -5.40 -22.88 10.75
C TYR A 56 -4.89 -22.30 9.43
N ASP A 57 -5.58 -22.54 8.32
CA ASP A 57 -5.22 -22.09 6.97
C ASP A 57 -5.34 -20.58 6.80
N THR A 58 -6.36 -19.95 7.42
CA THR A 58 -6.52 -18.49 7.49
C THR A 58 -5.37 -17.86 8.26
N ARG A 59 -5.02 -18.43 9.42
CA ARG A 59 -3.92 -17.95 10.26
C ARG A 59 -2.58 -18.09 9.56
N GLU A 60 -2.31 -19.24 8.93
CA GLU A 60 -1.08 -19.48 8.17
C GLU A 60 -0.96 -18.56 6.94
N SER A 61 -2.06 -18.35 6.23
CA SER A 61 -2.11 -17.43 5.08
C SER A 61 -1.82 -15.99 5.47
N LEU A 62 -2.40 -15.50 6.57
CA LEU A 62 -2.11 -14.17 7.08
C LEU A 62 -0.65 -14.07 7.56
N THR A 63 -0.14 -15.06 8.30
CA THR A 63 1.26 -15.09 8.74
C THR A 63 2.21 -15.01 7.55
N ARG A 64 1.95 -15.75 6.48
CA ARG A 64 2.76 -15.75 5.25
C ARG A 64 2.77 -14.37 4.58
N GLU A 65 1.61 -13.71 4.44
CA GLU A 65 1.55 -12.38 3.83
C GLU A 65 2.16 -11.31 4.74
N MET A 66 2.01 -11.42 6.06
CA MET A 66 2.73 -10.57 7.01
C MET A 66 4.24 -10.70 6.84
N LEU A 67 4.78 -11.92 6.83
CA LEU A 67 6.21 -12.16 6.59
C LEU A 67 6.64 -11.57 5.25
N THR A 68 5.91 -11.86 4.16
CA THR A 68 6.22 -11.33 2.84
C THR A 68 6.29 -9.79 2.86
N THR A 69 5.31 -9.13 3.45
CA THR A 69 5.23 -7.67 3.51
C THR A 69 6.35 -7.09 4.38
N LEU A 70 6.62 -7.70 5.53
CA LEU A 70 7.68 -7.26 6.46
C LEU A 70 9.08 -7.38 5.84
N TYR A 71 9.37 -8.47 5.12
CA TYR A 71 10.68 -8.67 4.49
C TYR A 71 10.87 -7.86 3.20
N MET A 72 9.82 -7.31 2.62
CA MET A 72 9.92 -6.29 1.55
C MET A 72 10.26 -4.92 2.13
N HIS A 73 11.25 -4.83 2.98
CA HIS A 73 11.58 -3.72 3.89
C HIS A 73 11.48 -2.33 3.24
N SER A 74 12.20 -2.09 2.14
CA SER A 74 12.25 -0.78 1.50
C SER A 74 10.87 -0.37 0.94
N ARG A 75 10.17 -1.30 0.28
CA ARG A 75 8.84 -1.04 -0.26
C ARG A 75 7.83 -0.76 0.86
N THR A 76 7.83 -1.58 1.90
CA THR A 76 6.92 -1.43 3.02
C THR A 76 7.17 -0.12 3.78
N MET A 77 8.44 0.23 4.03
CA MET A 77 8.79 1.50 4.64
C MET A 77 8.30 2.69 3.80
N GLN A 78 8.59 2.72 2.50
CA GLN A 78 8.11 3.80 1.61
C GLN A 78 6.58 3.91 1.63
N THR A 79 5.87 2.78 1.62
CA THR A 79 4.41 2.75 1.69
C THR A 79 3.90 3.31 3.02
N LEU A 80 4.56 2.93 4.13
CA LEU A 80 4.24 3.45 5.46
C LEU A 80 4.54 4.95 5.58
N LEU A 81 5.58 5.48 4.95
CA LEU A 81 5.85 6.93 4.96
C LEU A 81 4.80 7.72 4.17
N ALA A 82 4.20 7.11 3.15
CA ALA A 82 3.28 7.79 2.23
C ALA A 82 1.80 7.77 2.67
N TRP A 83 1.38 6.89 3.59
CA TRP A 83 -0.04 6.64 3.81
C TRP A 83 -0.83 7.87 4.26
N LYS A 84 -0.28 8.70 5.15
CA LYS A 84 -0.97 9.90 5.64
C LYS A 84 -1.33 10.87 4.50
N ARG A 85 -0.42 11.02 3.52
CA ARG A 85 -0.63 11.87 2.35
C ARG A 85 -1.82 11.43 1.51
N TYR A 86 -1.90 10.14 1.20
CA TYR A 86 -2.92 9.65 0.26
C TYR A 86 -4.22 9.28 0.93
N PHE A 87 -4.21 8.84 2.20
CA PHE A 87 -5.44 8.55 2.92
C PHE A 87 -6.28 9.79 3.15
N ALA A 88 -5.66 10.96 3.38
CA ALA A 88 -6.36 12.22 3.46
C ALA A 88 -7.22 12.53 2.21
N ILE A 89 -6.83 11.99 1.03
CA ILE A 89 -7.58 12.16 -0.22
C ILE A 89 -8.57 11.00 -0.42
N ILE A 90 -8.16 9.78 -0.11
CA ILE A 90 -8.92 8.56 -0.38
C ILE A 90 -10.12 8.41 0.58
N GLU A 91 -9.92 8.60 1.89
CA GLU A 91 -10.94 8.37 2.92
C GLU A 91 -12.24 9.16 2.72
N PRO A 92 -12.21 10.47 2.39
CA PRO A 92 -13.44 11.21 2.10
C PRO A 92 -14.22 10.64 0.91
N ILE A 93 -13.50 10.13 -0.10
CA ILE A 93 -14.11 9.55 -1.30
C ILE A 93 -14.73 8.19 -0.97
N LEU A 94 -14.02 7.31 -0.24
CA LEU A 94 -14.59 6.04 0.24
C LEU A 94 -15.90 6.30 0.99
N LYS A 95 -15.90 7.25 1.93
CA LYS A 95 -17.07 7.64 2.72
C LYS A 95 -18.22 8.15 1.82
N LYS A 96 -17.92 8.99 0.83
CA LYS A 96 -18.89 9.52 -0.13
C LYS A 96 -19.64 8.40 -0.87
N TYR A 97 -18.94 7.33 -1.21
CA TYR A 97 -19.50 6.18 -1.95
C TYR A 97 -20.02 5.06 -1.04
N GLY A 98 -19.97 5.20 0.28
CA GLY A 98 -20.39 4.16 1.23
C GLY A 98 -19.50 2.92 1.21
N VAL A 99 -18.25 3.07 0.78
CA VAL A 99 -17.23 2.01 0.81
C VAL A 99 -16.54 2.04 2.18
N PRO A 100 -16.42 0.89 2.88
CA PRO A 100 -15.72 0.84 4.16
C PRO A 100 -14.30 1.36 4.09
N ASP A 101 -13.87 2.04 5.15
CA ASP A 101 -12.57 2.68 5.26
C ASP A 101 -11.38 1.73 5.05
N ASP A 102 -11.53 0.46 5.40
CA ASP A 102 -10.52 -0.58 5.22
C ASP A 102 -10.04 -0.76 3.76
N PHE A 103 -10.83 -0.31 2.77
CA PHE A 103 -10.43 -0.37 1.36
C PHE A 103 -9.26 0.55 1.01
N LYS A 104 -8.88 1.50 1.84
CA LYS A 104 -7.62 2.25 1.72
C LYS A 104 -6.39 1.33 1.75
N TYR A 105 -6.44 0.24 2.53
CA TYR A 105 -5.37 -0.76 2.59
C TYR A 105 -5.29 -1.61 1.32
N LEU A 106 -6.41 -1.77 0.59
CA LEU A 106 -6.40 -2.39 -0.72
C LEU A 106 -5.59 -1.53 -1.72
N CYS A 107 -5.79 -0.21 -1.72
CA CYS A 107 -5.01 0.72 -2.51
C CYS A 107 -3.49 0.63 -2.18
N MET A 108 -3.15 0.48 -0.90
CA MET A 108 -1.76 0.22 -0.49
C MET A 108 -1.21 -1.09 -1.09
N ALA A 109 -1.99 -2.16 -1.05
CA ALA A 109 -1.59 -3.47 -1.56
C ALA A 109 -1.35 -3.44 -3.08
N GLU A 110 -2.12 -2.64 -3.83
CA GLU A 110 -2.01 -2.50 -5.29
C GLU A 110 -0.73 -1.80 -5.73
N SER A 111 -0.48 -0.62 -5.22
CA SER A 111 0.58 0.25 -5.73
C SER A 111 1.70 0.57 -4.73
N GLY A 112 1.54 0.23 -3.46
CA GLY A 112 2.37 0.77 -2.39
C GLY A 112 2.21 2.29 -2.26
N LEU A 113 1.05 2.82 -2.63
CA LEU A 113 0.74 4.25 -2.69
C LEU A 113 1.66 5.04 -3.64
N ASN A 114 2.17 4.40 -4.68
CA ASN A 114 2.88 5.09 -5.75
C ASN A 114 1.88 5.53 -6.84
N PRO A 115 1.62 6.84 -7.02
CA PRO A 115 0.67 7.32 -8.03
C PRO A 115 1.11 7.06 -9.47
N GLU A 116 2.42 6.84 -9.68
CA GLU A 116 3.02 6.55 -10.99
C GLU A 116 3.10 5.04 -11.28
N ALA A 117 2.57 4.19 -10.40
CA ALA A 117 2.69 2.74 -10.55
C ALA A 117 2.07 2.25 -11.85
N ARG A 118 2.79 1.38 -12.56
CA ARG A 118 2.32 0.69 -13.76
C ARG A 118 2.79 -0.76 -13.74
N SER A 119 1.87 -1.69 -13.94
CA SER A 119 2.20 -3.12 -14.02
C SER A 119 2.59 -3.53 -15.45
N GLY A 120 3.28 -4.66 -15.59
CA GLY A 120 3.57 -5.26 -16.90
C GLY A 120 2.32 -5.65 -17.68
N ALA A 121 1.19 -5.91 -17.02
CA ALA A 121 -0.11 -6.16 -17.64
C ALA A 121 -0.88 -4.88 -18.04
N GLY A 122 -0.32 -3.69 -17.75
CA GLY A 122 -0.90 -2.41 -18.12
C GLY A 122 -1.89 -1.82 -17.11
N ALA A 123 -2.01 -2.37 -15.90
CA ALA A 123 -2.70 -1.71 -14.80
C ALA A 123 -1.94 -0.44 -14.38
N ALA A 124 -2.63 0.62 -13.93
CA ALA A 124 -2.01 1.90 -13.68
C ALA A 124 -2.61 2.67 -12.49
N GLY A 125 -1.77 3.53 -11.88
CA GLY A 125 -2.11 4.46 -10.80
C GLY A 125 -2.22 3.79 -9.44
N LEU A 126 -2.70 4.54 -8.45
CA LEU A 126 -2.82 4.07 -7.06
C LEU A 126 -3.66 2.80 -6.93
N TRP A 127 -4.72 2.69 -7.71
CA TRP A 127 -5.68 1.58 -7.68
C TRP A 127 -5.39 0.50 -8.71
N GLN A 128 -4.31 0.58 -9.47
CA GLN A 128 -3.94 -0.38 -10.51
C GLN A 128 -5.11 -0.78 -11.42
N LEU A 129 -5.86 0.24 -11.89
CA LEU A 129 -7.00 -0.01 -12.77
C LEU A 129 -6.55 -0.49 -14.15
N MET A 130 -7.18 -1.56 -14.63
CA MET A 130 -6.98 -2.04 -16.00
C MET A 130 -7.64 -1.10 -17.01
N PRO A 131 -7.04 -0.92 -18.22
CA PRO A 131 -7.55 0.01 -19.23
C PRO A 131 -9.02 -0.22 -19.59
N ALA A 132 -9.43 -1.48 -19.74
CA ALA A 132 -10.80 -1.83 -20.13
C ALA A 132 -11.81 -1.34 -19.08
N TYR A 133 -11.55 -1.64 -17.80
CA TYR A 133 -12.42 -1.17 -16.74
C TYR A 133 -12.41 0.36 -16.62
N ALA A 134 -11.24 0.99 -16.64
CA ALA A 134 -11.12 2.44 -16.51
C ALA A 134 -11.94 3.16 -17.58
N LYS A 135 -11.86 2.72 -18.84
CA LYS A 135 -12.69 3.26 -19.95
C LYS A 135 -14.18 3.06 -19.71
N SER A 136 -14.61 1.87 -19.28
CA SER A 136 -16.02 1.60 -18.97
C SER A 136 -16.53 2.42 -17.77
N ALA A 137 -15.65 2.79 -16.84
CA ALA A 137 -15.93 3.69 -15.72
C ALA A 137 -15.87 5.18 -16.10
N GLY A 138 -15.66 5.51 -17.39
CA GLY A 138 -15.66 6.88 -17.91
C GLY A 138 -14.32 7.63 -17.77
N LEU A 139 -13.23 6.94 -17.38
CA LEU A 139 -11.91 7.54 -17.32
C LEU A 139 -11.26 7.63 -18.70
N LEU A 140 -10.54 8.70 -18.96
CA LEU A 140 -9.67 8.81 -20.13
C LEU A 140 -8.45 7.90 -19.92
N VAL A 141 -8.12 7.13 -20.95
CA VAL A 141 -6.94 6.27 -20.99
C VAL A 141 -6.24 6.44 -22.32
N GLY A 142 -5.16 7.22 -22.32
CA GLY A 142 -4.38 7.57 -23.50
C GLY A 142 -2.92 7.82 -23.19
N GLY A 143 -2.14 8.14 -24.23
CA GLY A 143 -0.72 8.44 -24.10
C GLY A 143 -0.44 9.81 -23.51
N GLU A 144 -1.24 10.82 -23.87
CA GLU A 144 -1.09 12.21 -23.42
C GLU A 144 -1.81 12.48 -22.09
N VAL A 145 -2.98 11.83 -21.90
CA VAL A 145 -3.82 11.92 -20.70
C VAL A 145 -4.27 10.52 -20.31
N ASP A 146 -4.04 10.16 -19.03
CA ASP A 146 -4.48 8.89 -18.46
C ASP A 146 -5.00 9.10 -17.03
N GLU A 147 -6.32 9.15 -16.86
CA GLU A 147 -6.98 9.45 -15.60
C GLU A 147 -6.93 8.30 -14.59
N ARG A 148 -6.35 7.16 -14.93
CA ARG A 148 -6.03 6.11 -13.96
C ARG A 148 -4.98 6.58 -12.95
N TYR A 149 -4.15 7.54 -13.34
CA TYR A 149 -3.17 8.20 -12.47
C TYR A 149 -3.76 9.37 -11.68
N HIS A 150 -4.97 9.82 -11.99
CA HIS A 150 -5.66 10.87 -11.23
C HIS A 150 -6.19 10.29 -9.92
N VAL A 151 -5.63 10.73 -8.80
CA VAL A 151 -5.89 10.12 -7.49
C VAL A 151 -7.38 10.07 -7.17
N GLU A 152 -8.08 11.19 -7.29
CA GLU A 152 -9.49 11.30 -6.95
C GLU A 152 -10.37 10.52 -7.93
N LYS A 153 -10.20 10.73 -9.24
CA LYS A 153 -11.04 10.05 -10.26
C LYS A 153 -10.87 8.54 -10.26
N SER A 154 -9.62 8.06 -10.08
CA SER A 154 -9.36 6.62 -10.00
C SER A 154 -9.93 6.02 -8.71
N THR A 155 -9.92 6.76 -7.60
CA THR A 155 -10.56 6.36 -6.33
C THR A 155 -12.07 6.26 -6.50
N GLU A 156 -12.72 7.24 -7.14
CA GLU A 156 -14.15 7.18 -7.44
C GLU A 156 -14.51 5.98 -8.34
N ALA A 157 -13.68 5.70 -9.35
CA ALA A 157 -13.87 4.53 -10.20
C ALA A 157 -13.73 3.22 -9.40
N ALA A 158 -12.70 3.11 -8.54
CA ALA A 158 -12.53 1.96 -7.66
C ALA A 158 -13.74 1.78 -6.72
N CYS A 159 -14.25 2.86 -6.14
CA CYS A 159 -15.45 2.82 -5.29
C CYS A 159 -16.67 2.27 -6.04
N ARG A 160 -16.92 2.74 -7.27
CA ARG A 160 -18.04 2.23 -8.10
C ARG A 160 -17.90 0.73 -8.37
N TYR A 161 -16.68 0.27 -8.67
CA TYR A 161 -16.41 -1.17 -8.80
C TYR A 161 -16.75 -1.94 -7.54
N LEU A 162 -16.25 -1.49 -6.39
CA LEU A 162 -16.39 -2.17 -5.11
C LEU A 162 -17.85 -2.25 -4.64
N VAL A 163 -18.62 -1.19 -4.84
CA VAL A 163 -20.06 -1.16 -4.53
C VAL A 163 -20.83 -2.15 -5.42
N ASP A 164 -20.54 -2.19 -6.72
CA ASP A 164 -21.17 -3.17 -7.63
C ASP A 164 -20.76 -4.61 -7.26
N ALA A 165 -19.48 -4.83 -6.96
CA ALA A 165 -18.97 -6.12 -6.54
C ALA A 165 -19.62 -6.60 -5.22
N LYS A 166 -19.74 -5.73 -4.21
CA LYS A 166 -20.43 -6.04 -2.95
C LYS A 166 -21.90 -6.41 -3.18
N ARG A 167 -22.59 -5.66 -4.02
CA ARG A 167 -23.99 -5.94 -4.37
C ARG A 167 -24.14 -7.33 -5.02
N ARG A 168 -23.23 -7.73 -5.88
CA ARG A 168 -23.27 -8.99 -6.64
C ARG A 168 -22.77 -10.19 -5.86
N LEU A 169 -21.78 -10.01 -4.99
CA LEU A 169 -21.10 -11.10 -4.28
C LEU A 169 -21.55 -11.23 -2.81
N GLY A 170 -22.29 -10.26 -2.29
CA GLY A 170 -22.87 -10.29 -0.94
C GLY A 170 -21.92 -9.93 0.21
N SER A 171 -20.59 -9.90 -0.01
CA SER A 171 -19.58 -9.67 1.02
C SER A 171 -18.53 -8.65 0.56
N TRP A 172 -18.04 -7.81 1.48
CA TRP A 172 -16.95 -6.88 1.24
C TRP A 172 -15.62 -7.61 1.03
N THR A 173 -15.40 -8.71 1.75
CA THR A 173 -14.21 -9.56 1.58
C THR A 173 -14.18 -10.17 0.18
N LEU A 174 -15.31 -10.66 -0.32
CA LEU A 174 -15.43 -11.15 -1.70
C LEU A 174 -15.31 -10.02 -2.73
N ALA A 175 -15.81 -8.83 -2.43
CA ALA A 175 -15.61 -7.65 -3.29
C ALA A 175 -14.12 -7.30 -3.39
N ALA A 176 -13.38 -7.33 -2.28
CA ALA A 176 -11.94 -7.15 -2.28
C ALA A 176 -11.22 -8.22 -3.12
N ALA A 177 -11.54 -9.50 -2.93
CA ALA A 177 -10.97 -10.59 -3.74
C ALA A 177 -11.27 -10.41 -5.24
N SER A 178 -12.46 -9.93 -5.58
CA SER A 178 -12.88 -9.71 -6.97
C SER A 178 -12.13 -8.55 -7.63
N PHE A 179 -11.57 -7.61 -6.87
CA PHE A 179 -10.75 -6.55 -7.42
C PHE A 179 -9.52 -7.09 -8.15
N ASN A 180 -8.98 -8.20 -7.65
CA ASN A 180 -7.88 -8.94 -8.28
C ASN A 180 -8.35 -9.92 -9.36
N ALA A 181 -9.41 -10.73 -9.09
CA ALA A 181 -9.82 -11.86 -9.96
C ALA A 181 -11.01 -11.56 -10.89
N GLY A 182 -11.62 -10.38 -10.76
CA GLY A 182 -12.87 -10.03 -11.41
C GLY A 182 -14.10 -10.67 -10.78
N VAL A 183 -15.23 -9.94 -10.76
CA VAL A 183 -16.49 -10.40 -10.15
C VAL A 183 -16.96 -11.73 -10.74
N ALA A 184 -16.95 -11.87 -12.08
CA ALA A 184 -17.38 -13.10 -12.75
C ALA A 184 -16.49 -14.29 -12.41
N GLY A 185 -15.18 -14.05 -12.21
CA GLY A 185 -14.23 -15.09 -11.81
C GLY A 185 -14.50 -15.64 -10.40
N VAL A 186 -14.80 -14.75 -9.46
CA VAL A 186 -15.16 -15.11 -8.08
C VAL A 186 -16.52 -15.79 -8.04
N SER A 187 -17.57 -15.19 -8.63
CA SER A 187 -18.93 -15.73 -8.65
C SER A 187 -19.00 -17.16 -9.14
N ARG A 188 -18.39 -17.44 -10.30
CA ARG A 188 -18.35 -18.78 -10.87
C ARG A 188 -17.69 -19.84 -9.95
N ARG A 189 -16.69 -19.41 -9.15
CA ARG A 189 -16.02 -20.34 -8.22
C ARG A 189 -16.83 -20.58 -6.96
N LEU A 190 -17.51 -19.55 -6.44
CA LEU A 190 -18.47 -19.70 -5.33
C LEU A 190 -19.54 -20.72 -5.70
N GLU A 191 -20.14 -20.56 -6.88
CA GLU A 191 -21.16 -21.49 -7.39
C GLU A 191 -20.63 -22.93 -7.55
N LYS A 192 -19.47 -23.10 -8.23
CA LYS A 192 -18.87 -24.41 -8.45
C LYS A 192 -18.47 -25.14 -7.17
N GLN A 193 -18.05 -24.42 -6.15
CA GLN A 193 -17.58 -25.01 -4.89
C GLN A 193 -18.67 -25.09 -3.83
N GLY A 194 -19.84 -24.46 -4.05
CA GLY A 194 -20.95 -24.48 -3.13
C GLY A 194 -20.66 -23.75 -1.82
N VAL A 195 -19.79 -22.72 -1.84
CA VAL A 195 -19.40 -21.93 -0.68
C VAL A 195 -19.79 -20.47 -0.85
N THR A 196 -19.87 -19.75 0.27
CA THR A 196 -20.30 -18.33 0.29
C THR A 196 -19.28 -17.39 0.92
N SER A 197 -18.21 -17.94 1.52
CA SER A 197 -17.16 -17.19 2.18
C SER A 197 -15.89 -17.21 1.34
N TYR A 198 -15.14 -16.07 1.33
CA TYR A 198 -13.80 -16.00 0.77
C TYR A 198 -12.85 -17.01 1.42
N TYR A 199 -12.98 -17.21 2.73
CA TYR A 199 -12.08 -18.06 3.51
C TYR A 199 -12.25 -19.56 3.25
N ASP A 200 -13.39 -19.96 2.66
CA ASP A 200 -13.67 -21.34 2.25
C ASP A 200 -13.48 -21.54 0.74
N LEU A 201 -13.12 -20.48 0.00
CA LEU A 201 -13.09 -20.48 -1.46
C LEU A 201 -11.68 -20.74 -2.00
N PHE A 202 -11.53 -21.80 -2.78
CA PHE A 202 -10.28 -22.06 -3.51
C PHE A 202 -10.18 -21.20 -4.77
N LEU A 203 -9.18 -20.33 -4.79
CA LEU A 203 -8.93 -19.35 -5.84
C LEU A 203 -7.53 -19.56 -6.45
N PRO A 204 -7.19 -18.90 -7.57
CA PRO A 204 -5.80 -18.82 -8.01
C PRO A 204 -4.92 -18.25 -6.90
N SER A 205 -3.69 -18.73 -6.82
CA SER A 205 -2.76 -18.41 -5.73
C SER A 205 -2.64 -16.90 -5.45
N GLU A 206 -2.59 -16.06 -6.47
CA GLU A 206 -2.51 -14.61 -6.30
C GLU A 206 -3.75 -14.06 -5.56
N THR A 207 -4.94 -14.51 -5.95
CA THR A 207 -6.20 -14.05 -5.34
C THR A 207 -6.40 -14.62 -3.93
N MET A 208 -5.94 -15.85 -3.66
CA MET A 208 -5.94 -16.44 -2.33
C MET A 208 -5.06 -15.67 -1.33
N ARG A 209 -4.01 -15.04 -1.83
CA ARG A 209 -3.08 -14.22 -1.04
C ARG A 209 -3.55 -12.77 -0.89
N TYR A 210 -4.37 -12.29 -1.81
CA TYR A 210 -4.65 -10.88 -2.01
C TYR A 210 -5.29 -10.21 -0.80
N VAL A 211 -6.37 -10.76 -0.25
CA VAL A 211 -7.05 -10.20 0.93
C VAL A 211 -6.13 -10.21 2.15
N PHE A 212 -5.32 -11.26 2.32
CA PHE A 212 -4.36 -11.31 3.42
C PHE A 212 -3.24 -10.26 3.29
N ARG A 213 -2.86 -9.90 2.05
CA ARG A 213 -1.95 -8.77 1.79
C ARG A 213 -2.59 -7.44 2.20
N VAL A 214 -3.86 -7.25 1.90
CA VAL A 214 -4.63 -6.06 2.36
C VAL A 214 -4.67 -6.01 3.88
N LEU A 215 -4.97 -7.13 4.55
CA LEU A 215 -4.96 -7.25 6.01
C LEU A 215 -3.58 -6.99 6.62
N SER A 216 -2.51 -7.40 5.95
CA SER A 216 -1.14 -7.11 6.39
C SER A 216 -0.87 -5.62 6.47
N PHE A 217 -1.29 -4.83 5.47
CA PHE A 217 -1.17 -3.38 5.52
C PHE A 217 -2.07 -2.75 6.59
N LYS A 218 -3.28 -3.28 6.81
CA LYS A 218 -4.14 -2.83 7.91
C LYS A 218 -3.45 -2.98 9.26
N LEU A 219 -2.84 -4.12 9.53
CA LEU A 219 -2.11 -4.38 10.76
C LEU A 219 -0.89 -3.47 10.90
N LEU A 220 -0.09 -3.33 9.84
CA LEU A 220 1.11 -2.51 9.82
C LEU A 220 0.84 -1.02 10.04
N VAL A 221 -0.22 -0.48 9.45
CA VAL A 221 -0.61 0.93 9.64
C VAL A 221 -1.22 1.14 11.02
N GLY A 222 -1.92 0.14 11.56
CA GLY A 222 -2.54 0.20 12.89
C GLY A 222 -1.52 0.30 14.02
N ASP A 223 -0.42 -0.44 13.93
CA ASP A 223 0.69 -0.38 14.87
C ASP A 223 2.01 -0.77 14.17
N PRO A 224 2.68 0.18 13.52
CA PRO A 224 3.97 -0.08 12.86
C PRO A 224 5.04 -0.58 13.84
N GLY A 225 5.01 -0.07 15.09
CA GLY A 225 5.98 -0.40 16.13
C GLY A 225 5.94 -1.87 16.53
N ALA A 226 4.74 -2.46 16.63
CA ALA A 226 4.56 -3.88 16.92
C ALA A 226 5.22 -4.80 15.88
N TYR A 227 5.49 -4.27 14.69
CA TYR A 227 6.11 -4.99 13.56
C TYR A 227 7.52 -4.49 13.22
N GLY A 228 8.17 -3.77 14.15
CA GLY A 228 9.57 -3.35 14.04
C GLY A 228 9.82 -2.09 13.20
N TYR A 229 8.77 -1.37 12.77
CA TYR A 229 8.91 -0.11 12.05
C TYR A 229 8.89 1.07 13.02
N ARG A 230 10.05 1.69 13.23
CA ARG A 230 10.17 2.91 14.02
C ARG A 230 10.09 4.12 13.11
N ILE A 231 8.95 4.80 13.12
CA ILE A 231 8.66 5.95 12.26
C ILE A 231 8.24 7.12 13.16
N GLY A 232 9.05 8.17 13.19
CA GLY A 232 8.72 9.41 13.87
C GLY A 232 7.61 10.16 13.14
N THR A 233 6.92 11.05 13.83
CA THR A 233 5.86 11.85 13.22
C THR A 233 6.37 12.70 12.06
N GLU A 234 7.59 13.19 12.14
CA GLU A 234 8.30 13.99 11.15
C GLU A 234 8.76 13.21 9.91
N ASP A 235 8.90 11.87 10.02
CA ASP A 235 9.37 11.02 8.92
C ASP A 235 8.29 10.80 7.85
N TYR A 236 7.01 10.92 8.21
CA TYR A 236 5.93 10.75 7.25
C TYR A 236 5.99 11.80 6.15
N TYR A 237 5.72 11.38 4.92
CA TYR A 237 5.63 12.34 3.81
C TYR A 237 4.56 13.38 4.10
N LYS A 238 4.94 14.64 3.97
CA LYS A 238 4.01 15.76 4.14
C LYS A 238 2.79 15.60 3.23
N PRO A 239 1.62 16.16 3.59
CA PRO A 239 0.50 16.28 2.67
C PRO A 239 0.95 16.86 1.33
N LEU A 240 0.14 16.65 0.28
CA LEU A 240 0.39 17.38 -0.96
C LEU A 240 0.44 18.88 -0.68
N PRO A 241 1.32 19.63 -1.37
CA PRO A 241 1.41 21.06 -1.17
C PRO A 241 0.07 21.73 -1.46
N GLU A 242 -0.17 22.88 -0.86
CA GLU A 242 -1.31 23.72 -1.21
C GLU A 242 -1.28 24.05 -2.70
N TYR A 243 -2.46 24.04 -3.30
CA TYR A 243 -2.63 24.29 -4.73
C TYR A 243 -3.89 25.10 -5.01
N LYS A 244 -3.89 25.78 -6.12
CA LYS A 244 -5.09 26.34 -6.76
C LYS A 244 -5.51 25.45 -7.94
N GLU A 245 -6.79 25.40 -8.21
CA GLU A 245 -7.33 24.71 -9.37
C GLU A 245 -7.52 25.69 -10.52
N VAL A 246 -7.07 25.31 -11.72
CA VAL A 246 -7.20 26.09 -12.94
C VAL A 246 -7.84 25.21 -14.00
N THR A 247 -8.94 25.67 -14.58
CA THR A 247 -9.58 24.98 -15.69
C THR A 247 -8.90 25.34 -17.00
N VAL A 248 -8.63 24.34 -17.84
CA VAL A 248 -8.09 24.51 -19.19
C VAL A 248 -8.86 23.65 -20.18
N ASP A 249 -9.24 24.25 -21.33
CA ASP A 249 -10.05 23.63 -22.38
C ASP A 249 -9.54 23.94 -23.79
N SER A 250 -8.35 24.56 -23.89
CA SER A 250 -7.72 24.92 -25.17
C SER A 250 -7.59 23.71 -26.11
N PRO A 251 -7.75 23.89 -27.42
CA PRO A 251 -7.63 22.79 -28.40
C PRO A 251 -6.26 22.12 -28.41
N THR A 252 -5.22 22.86 -28.10
CA THR A 252 -3.84 22.39 -27.90
C THR A 252 -3.30 22.97 -26.62
N ILE A 253 -2.65 22.14 -25.82
CA ILE A 253 -2.10 22.54 -24.53
C ILE A 253 -0.62 22.14 -24.49
N ASP A 254 0.27 23.14 -24.41
CA ASP A 254 1.66 22.99 -24.01
C ASP A 254 1.72 23.08 -22.47
N TRP A 255 1.85 21.94 -21.80
CA TRP A 255 1.86 21.88 -20.35
C TRP A 255 3.08 22.57 -19.72
N THR A 256 4.17 22.68 -20.46
CA THR A 256 5.38 23.40 -19.99
C THR A 256 5.16 24.90 -20.01
N ALA A 257 4.59 25.42 -21.10
CA ALA A 257 4.22 26.83 -21.21
C ALA A 257 3.11 27.18 -20.21
N PHE A 258 2.11 26.29 -20.05
CA PHE A 258 1.02 26.45 -19.08
C PHE A 258 1.57 26.56 -17.64
N ALA A 259 2.46 25.64 -17.22
CA ALA A 259 3.05 25.69 -15.88
C ALA A 259 3.83 26.99 -15.65
N ARG A 260 4.67 27.42 -16.63
CA ARG A 260 5.41 28.69 -16.55
C ARG A 260 4.51 29.90 -16.45
N GLY A 261 3.42 29.94 -17.24
CA GLY A 261 2.43 31.00 -17.19
C GLY A 261 1.71 31.14 -15.85
N HIS A 262 1.72 30.08 -15.04
CA HIS A 262 1.14 30.05 -13.69
C HIS A 262 2.18 30.17 -12.57
N GLY A 263 3.43 30.56 -12.87
CA GLY A 263 4.47 30.82 -11.88
C GLY A 263 5.15 29.56 -11.32
N THR A 264 4.98 28.41 -11.97
CA THR A 264 5.58 27.15 -11.55
C THR A 264 6.36 26.47 -12.68
N ASN A 265 6.79 25.23 -12.51
CA ASN A 265 7.44 24.44 -13.55
C ASN A 265 6.68 23.15 -13.80
N TYR A 266 6.94 22.53 -14.96
CA TYR A 266 6.30 21.28 -15.39
C TYR A 266 6.40 20.17 -14.34
N LYS A 267 7.56 20.01 -13.69
CA LYS A 267 7.77 18.94 -12.67
C LYS A 267 6.79 19.08 -11.51
N LEU A 268 6.72 20.26 -10.89
CA LEU A 268 5.85 20.49 -9.72
C LEU A 268 4.37 20.40 -10.07
N MET A 269 3.98 20.95 -11.23
CA MET A 269 2.62 20.80 -11.73
C MET A 269 2.30 19.32 -11.98
N ARG A 270 3.21 18.59 -12.60
CA ARG A 270 3.04 17.18 -12.95
C ARG A 270 2.95 16.27 -11.70
N GLU A 271 3.66 16.59 -10.63
CA GLU A 271 3.56 15.88 -9.33
C GLU A 271 2.16 15.97 -8.72
N LEU A 272 1.46 17.10 -8.90
CA LEU A 272 0.06 17.27 -8.47
C LEU A 272 -0.95 16.70 -9.47
N ASN A 273 -0.54 16.51 -10.73
CA ASN A 273 -1.39 16.05 -11.83
C ASN A 273 -0.77 14.85 -12.54
N PRO A 274 -0.61 13.71 -11.86
CA PRO A 274 0.06 12.53 -12.45
C PRO A 274 -0.68 11.94 -13.66
N TRP A 275 -1.89 12.35 -13.91
CA TRP A 275 -2.70 11.99 -15.08
C TRP A 275 -2.26 12.66 -16.38
N ILE A 276 -1.48 13.76 -16.35
CA ILE A 276 -0.81 14.36 -17.49
C ILE A 276 0.38 13.48 -17.85
N ARG A 277 0.41 12.89 -19.04
CA ARG A 277 1.41 11.86 -19.40
C ARG A 277 2.40 12.30 -20.49
N ASP A 278 2.19 13.45 -21.11
CA ASP A 278 3.07 14.03 -22.12
C ASP A 278 3.25 15.53 -21.87
N TYR A 279 4.18 16.15 -22.58
CA TYR A 279 4.42 17.61 -22.52
C TYR A 279 3.33 18.39 -23.25
N ASP A 280 2.72 17.79 -24.24
CA ASP A 280 1.68 18.39 -25.07
C ASP A 280 0.39 17.57 -24.99
N HIS A 281 -0.73 18.22 -25.19
CA HIS A 281 -2.03 17.55 -25.31
C HIS A 281 -2.85 18.16 -26.46
N ASN A 282 -3.28 17.29 -27.39
CA ASN A 282 -4.17 17.64 -28.46
C ASN A 282 -5.62 17.37 -28.04
N ASN A 283 -6.26 18.41 -27.52
CA ASN A 283 -7.63 18.36 -26.99
C ASN A 283 -8.70 18.49 -28.08
N LYS A 284 -8.64 17.66 -29.11
CA LYS A 284 -9.62 17.66 -30.22
C LYS A 284 -11.08 17.49 -29.77
N ALA A 285 -11.29 16.90 -28.61
CA ALA A 285 -12.63 16.67 -28.08
C ALA A 285 -13.19 17.89 -27.30
N GLY A 286 -12.43 18.99 -27.17
CA GLY A 286 -12.85 20.19 -26.43
C GLY A 286 -13.18 19.93 -24.97
N ARG A 287 -12.45 19.04 -24.31
CA ARG A 287 -12.68 18.70 -22.89
C ARG A 287 -12.10 19.78 -22.00
N SER A 288 -12.78 20.02 -20.87
CA SER A 288 -12.26 20.84 -19.79
C SER A 288 -11.49 19.98 -18.79
N TYR A 289 -10.29 20.40 -18.44
CA TYR A 289 -9.43 19.76 -17.44
C TYR A 289 -9.24 20.68 -16.25
N VAL A 290 -9.40 20.17 -15.05
CA VAL A 290 -9.04 20.86 -13.81
C VAL A 290 -7.61 20.49 -13.45
N VAL A 291 -6.71 21.48 -13.48
CA VAL A 291 -5.28 21.31 -13.24
C VAL A 291 -4.93 21.92 -11.89
N LYS A 292 -4.28 21.15 -11.04
CA LYS A 292 -3.76 21.61 -9.75
C LYS A 292 -2.42 22.30 -9.96
N ILE A 293 -2.36 23.56 -9.63
CA ILE A 293 -1.14 24.38 -9.69
C ILE A 293 -0.64 24.61 -8.28
N PRO A 294 0.61 24.22 -7.95
CA PRO A 294 1.15 24.43 -6.61
C PRO A 294 1.14 25.92 -6.25
N ALA A 295 0.80 26.23 -5.00
CA ALA A 295 0.93 27.58 -4.48
C ALA A 295 2.41 28.00 -4.40
N ASP A 296 2.65 29.31 -4.38
CA ASP A 296 3.98 29.87 -4.19
C ASP A 296 4.59 29.34 -2.88
N ASP A 297 5.89 29.04 -2.88
CA ASP A 297 6.64 28.47 -1.75
C ASP A 297 6.31 27.02 -1.35
N SER A 298 5.57 26.28 -2.13
CA SER A 298 5.15 24.90 -1.84
C SER A 298 6.28 23.86 -1.64
N ARG A 299 7.54 24.28 -1.82
CA ARG A 299 8.73 23.43 -1.62
C ARG A 299 9.38 23.54 -0.24
N LYS A 300 8.98 24.50 0.56
CA LYS A 300 9.58 24.79 1.88
C LYS A 300 8.95 23.98 3.03
#